data_40f32b5cee50b25e8bc3e9733b3ac79a
#
_entry.id   40f32b5cee50b25e8bc3e9733b3ac79a
#
_cell.length_a   1.000
_cell.length_b   1.000
_cell.length_c   1.000
_cell.angle_alpha   90.00
_cell.angle_beta   90.00
_cell.angle_gamma   90.00
#
_symmetry.space_group_name_H-M   'P 1'
#
loop_
_entity.id
_entity.type
_entity.pdbx_description
1 polymer ?
#
loop_
_entity_poly.entity_id
_entity_poly.type
_entity_poly.pdbx_seq_one_letter_code
_entity_poly.pdbx_strand_id
1 'polypeptide(L)'
;MQQTYGLERIGLMNPKVVYRNMSPAWLTEQALLNGEGVLSDTGALVVRTGKYTGRAPDDKFIVDTPSIHDYIAWNNINRPISKEKFNALKSKILAYFQNRPIYLFDGFAGADEHGWSPRGIFNFEGGCYAKCINLNPEKEPYIYNAIKAGTLVENVVLDEDTRHPNYFDSKITENTRAGYPIDYIPNAAQPGKGGIPTVIIFLTADSFGVLPPISRLSKEAAMYHFVTGFTSKVAGTEQGITEPIPTFSTLFGEPFMPLAPDIYAGMLGERIEKYNTKVYLVNTGWTGSPYGIGSRMDLKYTRAMITAALNGQLDNVPYRHDMRFNVDIPQVCPGVPNQILNPRATWDNKKSYDIMAKKVAAMFYENFKTKYPDMPEEIIQAGPRV
;
A
#
# COMPACT_ATOMS: atom_id res chain seq x y z
N MET A 1 -12.78 -9.00 -13.81
CA MET A 1 -13.06 -10.28 -13.07
C MET A 1 -14.41 -10.80 -13.54
N GLN A 2 -14.47 -12.03 -13.98
CA GLN A 2 -15.75 -12.62 -14.28
C GLN A 2 -16.41 -12.97 -12.95
N GLN A 3 -17.50 -12.32 -12.61
CA GLN A 3 -18.22 -12.63 -11.39
C GLN A 3 -18.90 -14.01 -11.56
N THR A 4 -18.29 -15.02 -10.97
CA THR A 4 -18.73 -16.40 -11.10
C THR A 4 -19.90 -16.71 -10.18
N TYR A 5 -20.07 -15.95 -9.09
CA TYR A 5 -21.10 -16.16 -8.07
C TYR A 5 -21.97 -14.91 -7.90
N GLY A 6 -23.24 -15.13 -7.61
CA GLY A 6 -24.18 -14.04 -7.37
C GLY A 6 -24.03 -13.39 -5.99
N LEU A 7 -24.57 -12.19 -5.86
CA LEU A 7 -24.60 -11.45 -4.59
C LEU A 7 -25.51 -12.11 -3.55
N GLU A 8 -26.38 -13.02 -3.96
CA GLU A 8 -27.21 -13.87 -3.11
C GLU A 8 -26.41 -14.68 -2.10
N ARG A 9 -25.16 -15.06 -2.41
CA ARG A 9 -24.28 -15.77 -1.47
C ARG A 9 -23.92 -14.96 -0.24
N ILE A 10 -23.85 -13.64 -0.38
CA ILE A 10 -23.70 -12.74 0.76
C ILE A 10 -25.05 -12.35 1.35
N GLY A 11 -26.16 -12.88 0.80
CA GLY A 11 -27.52 -12.66 1.24
C GLY A 11 -28.17 -11.41 0.70
N LEU A 12 -27.62 -10.79 -0.35
CA LEU A 12 -28.26 -9.71 -1.09
C LEU A 12 -29.24 -10.33 -2.09
N MET A 13 -30.46 -10.53 -1.64
CA MET A 13 -31.55 -11.06 -2.46
C MET A 13 -32.27 -9.91 -3.15
N ASN A 14 -32.48 -10.03 -4.46
CA ASN A 14 -33.25 -9.08 -5.27
C ASN A 14 -32.81 -7.62 -5.12
N PRO A 15 -31.51 -7.30 -5.35
CA PRO A 15 -31.10 -5.90 -5.43
C PRO A 15 -31.89 -5.19 -6.53
N LYS A 16 -32.13 -3.89 -6.38
CA LYS A 16 -32.93 -3.10 -7.33
C LYS A 16 -32.41 -3.24 -8.78
N VAL A 17 -31.12 -3.10 -8.95
CA VAL A 17 -30.41 -3.32 -10.22
C VAL A 17 -28.95 -3.68 -9.93
N VAL A 18 -28.41 -4.67 -10.62
CA VAL A 18 -26.97 -4.98 -10.60
C VAL A 18 -26.46 -5.09 -12.02
N TYR A 19 -25.57 -4.20 -12.40
CA TYR A 19 -24.89 -4.22 -13.69
C TYR A 19 -23.60 -5.00 -13.57
N ARG A 20 -23.54 -6.17 -14.20
CA ARG A 20 -22.40 -7.11 -14.13
C ARG A 20 -21.80 -7.36 -15.49
N ASN A 21 -20.48 -7.57 -15.53
CA ASN A 21 -19.77 -7.99 -16.75
C ASN A 21 -20.03 -7.08 -17.96
N MET A 22 -20.35 -5.82 -17.70
CA MET A 22 -20.55 -4.80 -18.71
C MET A 22 -19.23 -4.06 -18.97
N SER A 23 -19.10 -3.46 -20.15
CA SER A 23 -17.93 -2.64 -20.43
C SER A 23 -17.89 -1.40 -19.52
N PRO A 24 -16.71 -0.88 -19.18
CA PRO A 24 -16.59 0.37 -18.42
C PRO A 24 -17.33 1.54 -19.08
N ALA A 25 -17.32 1.62 -20.41
CA ALA A 25 -18.05 2.65 -21.16
C ALA A 25 -19.56 2.56 -20.92
N TRP A 26 -20.12 1.36 -21.00
CA TRP A 26 -21.54 1.14 -20.76
C TRP A 26 -21.93 1.43 -19.31
N LEU A 27 -21.12 1.00 -18.35
CA LEU A 27 -21.35 1.31 -16.93
C LEU A 27 -21.29 2.81 -16.65
N THR A 28 -20.39 3.52 -17.31
CA THR A 28 -20.29 4.98 -17.24
C THR A 28 -21.56 5.64 -17.78
N GLU A 29 -22.03 5.21 -18.94
CA GLU A 29 -23.27 5.71 -19.52
C GLU A 29 -24.47 5.50 -18.59
N GLN A 30 -24.61 4.31 -18.01
CA GLN A 30 -25.71 4.01 -17.08
C GLN A 30 -25.62 4.86 -15.80
N ALA A 31 -24.41 5.04 -15.25
CA ALA A 31 -24.20 5.89 -14.09
C ALA A 31 -24.62 7.35 -14.37
N LEU A 32 -24.28 7.87 -15.53
CA LEU A 32 -24.69 9.22 -15.97
C LEU A 32 -26.21 9.33 -16.15
N LEU A 33 -26.82 8.37 -16.84
CA LEU A 33 -28.28 8.33 -17.06
C LEU A 33 -29.08 8.26 -15.75
N ASN A 34 -28.55 7.58 -14.76
CA ASN A 34 -29.17 7.46 -13.44
C ASN A 34 -28.83 8.62 -12.49
N GLY A 35 -28.02 9.59 -12.93
CA GLY A 35 -27.60 10.73 -12.08
C GLY A 35 -26.63 10.34 -10.94
N GLU A 36 -25.94 9.22 -11.05
CA GLU A 36 -25.03 8.70 -10.04
C GLU A 36 -23.60 9.23 -10.17
N GLY A 37 -23.31 9.97 -11.24
CA GLY A 37 -22.01 10.55 -11.50
C GLY A 37 -22.02 11.69 -12.50
N VAL A 38 -20.88 12.34 -12.64
CA VAL A 38 -20.67 13.47 -13.57
C VAL A 38 -19.33 13.26 -14.26
N LEU A 39 -19.23 13.65 -15.53
CA LEU A 39 -17.94 13.65 -16.23
C LEU A 39 -17.12 14.89 -15.83
N SER A 40 -15.83 14.68 -15.58
CA SER A 40 -14.85 15.77 -15.50
C SER A 40 -14.55 16.34 -16.90
N ASP A 41 -13.79 17.41 -16.96
CA ASP A 41 -13.26 18.00 -18.20
C ASP A 41 -12.37 17.04 -19.00
N THR A 42 -11.69 16.09 -18.31
CA THR A 42 -10.89 15.04 -18.94
C THR A 42 -11.70 13.81 -19.36
N GLY A 43 -13.01 13.80 -19.10
CA GLY A 43 -13.91 12.69 -19.41
C GLY A 43 -13.91 11.55 -18.39
N ALA A 44 -13.24 11.68 -17.26
CA ALA A 44 -13.31 10.71 -16.17
C ALA A 44 -14.69 10.75 -15.49
N LEU A 45 -15.24 9.59 -15.14
CA LEU A 45 -16.48 9.51 -14.35
C LEU A 45 -16.20 9.81 -12.89
N VAL A 46 -16.74 10.90 -12.37
CA VAL A 46 -16.64 11.30 -10.97
C VAL A 46 -17.91 10.92 -10.24
N VAL A 47 -17.77 10.12 -9.20
CA VAL A 47 -18.87 9.60 -8.39
C VAL A 47 -18.67 9.95 -6.91
N ARG A 48 -19.76 9.96 -6.15
CA ARG A 48 -19.72 9.98 -4.70
C ARG A 48 -19.96 8.58 -4.17
N THR A 49 -18.94 8.05 -3.52
CA THR A 49 -19.03 6.79 -2.80
C THR A 49 -19.15 7.06 -1.30
N GLY A 50 -19.37 6.04 -0.47
CA GLY A 50 -19.36 6.23 0.98
C GLY A 50 -18.03 6.83 1.44
N LYS A 51 -18.05 7.70 2.45
CA LYS A 51 -16.84 8.32 3.05
C LYS A 51 -15.79 7.29 3.47
N TYR A 52 -16.19 6.06 3.52
CA TYR A 52 -15.47 4.90 4.07
C TYR A 52 -15.02 3.91 2.99
N THR A 53 -15.25 4.20 1.72
CA THR A 53 -14.63 3.47 0.63
C THR A 53 -13.14 3.77 0.65
N GLY A 54 -12.33 2.81 0.53
CA GLY A 54 -10.92 2.92 0.81
C GLY A 54 -10.56 1.91 1.88
N ARG A 55 -9.97 2.28 2.98
CA ARG A 55 -9.51 1.37 4.04
C ARG A 55 -10.17 1.61 5.39
N ALA A 56 -11.43 2.03 5.43
CA ALA A 56 -12.11 2.18 6.70
C ALA A 56 -12.50 0.81 7.29
N PRO A 57 -12.21 0.58 8.57
CA PRO A 57 -12.33 -0.74 9.20
C PRO A 57 -13.70 -1.40 9.13
N ASP A 58 -14.75 -0.65 8.86
CA ASP A 58 -16.11 -1.17 8.99
C ASP A 58 -16.86 -1.34 7.66
N ASP A 59 -16.30 -0.90 6.52
CA ASP A 59 -17.07 -0.76 5.27
C ASP A 59 -16.59 -1.64 4.12
N LYS A 60 -15.43 -2.27 4.23
CA LYS A 60 -14.96 -3.26 3.25
C LYS A 60 -14.82 -4.62 3.89
N PHE A 61 -15.41 -5.60 3.24
CA PHE A 61 -15.13 -7.00 3.54
C PHE A 61 -15.16 -7.78 2.25
N ILE A 62 -14.25 -8.69 2.19
CA ILE A 62 -14.20 -9.73 1.19
C ILE A 62 -14.86 -10.94 1.82
N VAL A 63 -15.90 -11.44 1.19
CA VAL A 63 -16.47 -12.73 1.55
C VAL A 63 -15.67 -13.78 0.82
N ASP A 64 -14.96 -14.60 1.57
CA ASP A 64 -14.27 -15.74 0.99
C ASP A 64 -15.29 -16.78 0.59
N THR A 65 -15.41 -16.97 -0.70
CA THR A 65 -16.25 -17.99 -1.32
C THR A 65 -15.54 -18.48 -2.59
N PRO A 66 -15.38 -19.71 -2.83
CA PRO A 66 -15.98 -20.95 -2.32
C PRO A 66 -15.00 -21.77 -1.49
N SER A 67 -14.44 -21.23 -0.46
CA SER A 67 -13.49 -21.98 0.32
C SER A 67 -14.18 -22.86 1.35
N ILE A 68 -13.39 -23.71 1.99
CA ILE A 68 -13.78 -24.44 3.19
C ILE A 68 -14.18 -23.52 4.35
N HIS A 69 -14.01 -22.22 4.19
CA HIS A 69 -14.27 -21.17 5.19
C HIS A 69 -15.52 -20.36 4.88
N ASP A 70 -16.64 -20.98 4.60
CA ASP A 70 -17.93 -20.32 4.26
C ASP A 70 -18.41 -19.27 5.28
N TYR A 71 -17.79 -19.21 6.45
CA TYR A 71 -18.13 -18.30 7.54
C TYR A 71 -17.04 -17.25 7.83
N ILE A 72 -15.98 -17.21 7.04
CA ILE A 72 -14.93 -16.23 7.20
C ILE A 72 -15.21 -15.07 6.26
N ALA A 73 -15.45 -13.93 6.86
CA ALA A 73 -15.40 -12.66 6.17
C ALA A 73 -14.12 -11.93 6.61
N TRP A 74 -13.59 -11.16 5.69
CA TRP A 74 -12.46 -10.31 5.93
C TRP A 74 -12.97 -8.88 6.05
N ASN A 75 -12.57 -8.17 7.10
CA ASN A 75 -12.80 -6.74 7.15
C ASN A 75 -11.86 -6.02 6.16
N ASN A 76 -11.95 -4.71 6.06
CA ASN A 76 -11.13 -3.92 5.13
C ASN A 76 -9.61 -3.93 5.41
N ILE A 77 -9.17 -4.49 6.53
CA ILE A 77 -7.79 -4.88 6.80
C ILE A 77 -7.59 -6.37 6.57
N ASN A 78 -8.56 -7.01 5.90
CA ASN A 78 -8.59 -8.41 5.47
C ASN A 78 -8.23 -9.41 6.59
N ARG A 79 -8.64 -9.13 7.80
CA ARG A 79 -8.49 -10.08 8.91
C ARG A 79 -9.71 -10.98 8.98
N PRO A 80 -9.54 -12.27 9.23
CA PRO A 80 -10.67 -13.15 9.50
C PRO A 80 -11.43 -12.64 10.74
N ILE A 81 -12.74 -12.60 10.64
CA ILE A 81 -13.64 -12.16 11.70
C ILE A 81 -14.57 -13.28 12.13
N SER A 82 -15.07 -13.21 13.36
CA SER A 82 -16.01 -14.22 13.84
C SER A 82 -17.31 -14.20 13.04
N LYS A 83 -18.02 -15.33 13.04
CA LYS A 83 -19.32 -15.48 12.38
C LYS A 83 -20.35 -14.47 12.86
N GLU A 84 -20.33 -14.13 14.15
CA GLU A 84 -21.24 -13.13 14.74
C GLU A 84 -20.93 -11.75 14.15
N LYS A 85 -19.66 -11.36 14.12
CA LYS A 85 -19.24 -10.08 13.56
C LYS A 85 -19.54 -10.01 12.06
N PHE A 86 -19.34 -11.11 11.33
CA PHE A 86 -19.73 -11.22 9.92
C PHE A 86 -21.22 -10.96 9.72
N ASN A 87 -22.08 -11.64 10.50
CA ASN A 87 -23.53 -11.49 10.37
C ASN A 87 -24.01 -10.07 10.70
N ALA A 88 -23.39 -9.41 11.67
CA ALA A 88 -23.70 -8.01 12.00
C ALA A 88 -23.31 -7.06 10.86
N LEU A 89 -22.12 -7.25 10.27
CA LEU A 89 -21.65 -6.48 9.10
C LEU A 89 -22.53 -6.74 7.87
N LYS A 90 -22.88 -8.00 7.60
CA LYS A 90 -23.75 -8.40 6.51
C LYS A 90 -25.09 -7.65 6.55
N SER A 91 -25.70 -7.52 7.72
CA SER A 91 -26.98 -6.80 7.88
C SER A 91 -26.83 -5.32 7.51
N LYS A 92 -25.73 -4.67 7.89
CA LYS A 92 -25.45 -3.26 7.53
C LYS A 92 -25.28 -3.07 6.02
N ILE A 93 -24.58 -4.00 5.36
CA ILE A 93 -24.37 -3.97 3.90
C ILE A 93 -25.67 -4.16 3.16
N LEU A 94 -26.46 -5.15 3.56
CA LEU A 94 -27.75 -5.42 2.96
C LEU A 94 -28.66 -4.19 3.03
N ALA A 95 -28.68 -3.52 4.19
CA ALA A 95 -29.43 -2.28 4.37
C ALA A 95 -28.90 -1.15 3.45
N TYR A 96 -27.58 -1.07 3.25
CA TYR A 96 -26.97 -0.05 2.39
C TYR A 96 -27.33 -0.27 0.92
N PHE A 97 -27.27 -1.51 0.42
CA PHE A 97 -27.49 -1.82 -0.98
C PHE A 97 -28.95 -2.05 -1.37
N GLN A 98 -29.85 -2.27 -0.42
CA GLN A 98 -31.24 -2.71 -0.67
C GLN A 98 -32.01 -1.78 -1.63
N ASN A 99 -31.76 -0.47 -1.60
CA ASN A 99 -32.47 0.53 -2.36
C ASN A 99 -31.60 1.32 -3.35
N ARG A 100 -30.41 0.83 -3.68
CA ARG A 100 -29.45 1.51 -4.55
C ARG A 100 -29.06 0.64 -5.75
N PRO A 101 -28.84 1.22 -6.92
CA PRO A 101 -28.25 0.50 -8.02
C PRO A 101 -26.79 0.16 -7.68
N ILE A 102 -26.33 -1.00 -8.13
CA ILE A 102 -24.99 -1.50 -7.92
C ILE A 102 -24.26 -1.53 -9.25
N TYR A 103 -23.15 -0.78 -9.33
CA TYR A 103 -22.26 -0.76 -10.49
C TYR A 103 -20.99 -1.52 -10.12
N LEU A 104 -20.68 -2.55 -10.89
CA LEU A 104 -19.48 -3.36 -10.70
C LEU A 104 -18.45 -2.99 -11.75
N PHE A 105 -17.60 -2.02 -11.42
CA PHE A 105 -16.41 -1.71 -12.20
C PHE A 105 -15.31 -2.69 -11.82
N ASP A 106 -14.91 -3.50 -12.77
CA ASP A 106 -13.91 -4.53 -12.58
C ASP A 106 -12.53 -4.09 -13.07
N GLY A 107 -11.49 -4.55 -12.37
CA GLY A 107 -10.11 -4.35 -12.80
C GLY A 107 -9.43 -3.08 -12.30
N PHE A 108 -10.08 -2.30 -11.44
CA PHE A 108 -9.50 -1.09 -10.83
C PHE A 108 -8.92 -1.33 -9.42
N ALA A 109 -8.78 -2.56 -9.00
CA ALA A 109 -8.14 -2.85 -7.73
C ALA A 109 -6.63 -2.70 -7.85
N GLY A 110 -6.00 -2.13 -6.85
CA GLY A 110 -4.64 -1.61 -6.76
C GLY A 110 -3.51 -2.32 -7.52
N ALA A 111 -2.42 -1.65 -7.75
CA ALA A 111 -1.24 -2.20 -8.42
C ALA A 111 -0.25 -2.86 -7.42
N ASP A 112 -0.68 -3.13 -6.20
CA ASP A 112 0.20 -3.54 -5.11
C ASP A 112 0.39 -5.07 -5.02
N GLU A 113 -0.56 -5.86 -5.54
CA GLU A 113 -0.51 -7.31 -5.42
C GLU A 113 0.23 -7.96 -6.58
N HIS A 114 1.38 -8.53 -6.23
CA HIS A 114 2.22 -9.29 -7.16
C HIS A 114 2.50 -10.69 -6.63
N GLY A 115 2.59 -11.66 -7.53
CA GLY A 115 3.05 -12.99 -7.23
C GLY A 115 4.48 -13.22 -7.75
N TRP A 116 5.24 -14.02 -7.03
CA TRP A 116 6.55 -14.47 -7.47
C TRP A 116 6.57 -15.98 -7.69
N SER A 117 6.41 -16.38 -8.94
CA SER A 117 6.47 -17.76 -9.39
C SER A 117 7.90 -18.21 -9.69
N PRO A 118 8.16 -19.52 -9.92
CA PRO A 118 9.46 -19.98 -10.41
C PRO A 118 9.90 -19.41 -11.77
N ARG A 119 8.96 -18.85 -12.54
CA ARG A 119 9.19 -18.24 -13.86
C ARG A 119 9.37 -16.73 -13.82
N GLY A 120 9.19 -16.10 -12.67
CA GLY A 120 9.28 -14.66 -12.48
C GLY A 120 8.07 -14.10 -11.76
N ILE A 121 8.02 -12.78 -11.71
CA ILE A 121 6.92 -12.04 -11.09
C ILE A 121 5.76 -11.86 -12.05
N PHE A 122 4.58 -11.67 -11.49
CA PHE A 122 3.37 -11.32 -12.24
C PHE A 122 2.44 -10.47 -11.38
N ASN A 123 1.65 -9.64 -12.03
CA ASN A 123 0.64 -8.81 -11.38
C ASN A 123 -0.68 -9.58 -11.31
N PHE A 124 -1.37 -9.55 -10.16
CA PHE A 124 -2.72 -10.10 -10.00
C PHE A 124 -3.80 -9.16 -10.51
N GLU A 125 -3.50 -7.88 -10.69
CA GLU A 125 -4.48 -6.84 -10.93
C GLU A 125 -4.38 -6.23 -12.32
N GLY A 126 -5.51 -5.78 -12.84
CA GLY A 126 -5.61 -5.20 -14.19
C GLY A 126 -5.55 -3.67 -14.21
N GLY A 127 -5.38 -3.01 -13.08
CA GLY A 127 -5.45 -1.55 -12.99
C GLY A 127 -4.77 -0.99 -11.76
N CYS A 128 -5.02 0.30 -11.52
CA CYS A 128 -4.54 1.03 -10.36
C CYS A 128 -5.70 1.68 -9.61
N TYR A 129 -5.60 1.79 -8.30
CA TYR A 129 -6.54 2.51 -7.44
C TYR A 129 -5.79 3.55 -6.61
N ALA A 130 -5.43 4.64 -7.30
CA ALA A 130 -4.52 5.65 -6.79
C ALA A 130 -5.22 6.65 -5.87
N LYS A 131 -4.48 7.16 -4.89
CA LYS A 131 -4.88 8.28 -4.04
C LYS A 131 -4.77 9.59 -4.83
N CYS A 132 -5.80 10.45 -4.72
CA CYS A 132 -5.85 11.70 -5.48
C CYS A 132 -5.69 12.95 -4.63
N ILE A 133 -5.79 12.88 -3.29
CA ILE A 133 -5.61 14.07 -2.47
C ILE A 133 -4.18 14.64 -2.65
N ASN A 134 -4.09 15.94 -2.90
CA ASN A 134 -2.85 16.65 -3.21
C ASN A 134 -2.11 16.16 -4.48
N LEU A 135 -2.82 15.49 -5.39
CA LEU A 135 -2.25 15.05 -6.65
C LEU A 135 -1.79 16.26 -7.47
N ASN A 136 -0.54 16.21 -7.92
CA ASN A 136 0.11 17.30 -8.63
C ASN A 136 0.76 16.79 -9.93
N PRO A 137 0.48 17.40 -11.09
CA PRO A 137 0.99 16.94 -12.38
C PRO A 137 2.52 16.97 -12.50
N GLU A 138 3.19 17.85 -11.78
CA GLU A 138 4.66 17.94 -11.80
C GLU A 138 5.32 16.85 -10.96
N LYS A 139 4.68 16.47 -9.84
CA LYS A 139 5.21 15.46 -8.93
C LYS A 139 4.82 14.03 -9.35
N GLU A 140 3.60 13.85 -9.83
CA GLU A 140 3.02 12.54 -10.16
C GLU A 140 2.35 12.53 -11.54
N PRO A 141 3.10 12.86 -12.61
CA PRO A 141 2.55 13.03 -13.95
C PRO A 141 1.85 11.78 -14.49
N TYR A 142 2.31 10.59 -14.14
CA TYR A 142 1.72 9.35 -14.63
C TYR A 142 0.32 9.12 -14.08
N ILE A 143 0.12 9.33 -12.78
CA ILE A 143 -1.20 9.21 -12.15
C ILE A 143 -2.13 10.30 -12.66
N TYR A 144 -1.63 11.55 -12.70
CA TYR A 144 -2.41 12.69 -13.16
C TYR A 144 -2.93 12.49 -14.61
N ASN A 145 -2.06 12.07 -15.52
CA ASN A 145 -2.40 11.86 -16.92
C ASN A 145 -3.23 10.58 -17.17
N ALA A 146 -3.27 9.66 -16.20
CA ALA A 146 -4.12 8.48 -16.28
C ALA A 146 -5.59 8.81 -15.97
N ILE A 147 -5.88 9.97 -15.35
CA ILE A 147 -7.24 10.39 -15.03
C ILE A 147 -7.89 11.03 -16.26
N LYS A 148 -8.52 10.21 -17.06
CA LYS A 148 -9.16 10.55 -18.34
C LYS A 148 -10.38 9.68 -18.59
N ALA A 149 -10.99 9.76 -19.75
CA ALA A 149 -12.11 8.90 -20.15
C ALA A 149 -11.80 7.42 -19.86
N GLY A 150 -12.71 6.71 -19.22
CA GLY A 150 -12.54 5.33 -18.73
C GLY A 150 -11.97 5.21 -17.33
N THR A 151 -11.62 6.31 -16.66
CA THR A 151 -11.24 6.33 -15.24
C THR A 151 -12.48 6.58 -14.36
N LEU A 152 -12.55 5.89 -13.23
CA LEU A 152 -13.50 6.15 -12.16
C LEU A 152 -12.82 6.98 -11.08
N VAL A 153 -13.36 8.14 -10.76
CA VAL A 153 -12.84 9.04 -9.73
C VAL A 153 -13.83 9.13 -8.56
N GLU A 154 -13.35 8.91 -7.35
CA GLU A 154 -14.19 8.87 -6.15
C GLU A 154 -13.97 10.08 -5.25
N ASN A 155 -15.07 10.75 -4.89
CA ASN A 155 -15.13 11.81 -3.87
C ASN A 155 -14.25 13.04 -4.13
N VAL A 156 -13.77 13.24 -5.36
CA VAL A 156 -13.08 14.46 -5.76
C VAL A 156 -14.10 15.57 -6.01
N VAL A 157 -13.81 16.76 -5.55
CA VAL A 157 -14.63 17.96 -5.83
C VAL A 157 -14.33 18.43 -7.24
N LEU A 158 -15.38 18.69 -8.01
CA LEU A 158 -15.26 19.32 -9.33
C LEU A 158 -15.54 20.82 -9.22
N ASP A 159 -14.81 21.61 -9.97
CA ASP A 159 -15.17 23.00 -10.23
C ASP A 159 -16.53 23.06 -10.96
N GLU A 160 -17.43 23.92 -10.53
CA GLU A 160 -18.81 23.95 -11.02
C GLU A 160 -18.91 24.38 -12.49
N ASP A 161 -18.05 25.29 -12.93
CA ASP A 161 -18.07 25.86 -14.28
C ASP A 161 -17.27 25.00 -15.28
N THR A 162 -16.04 24.68 -14.92
CA THR A 162 -15.10 23.99 -15.81
C THR A 162 -15.17 22.47 -15.70
N ARG A 163 -15.72 21.94 -14.60
CA ARG A 163 -15.68 20.52 -14.21
C ARG A 163 -14.27 19.96 -14.01
N HIS A 164 -13.29 20.84 -13.82
CA HIS A 164 -11.93 20.43 -13.51
C HIS A 164 -11.83 19.83 -12.09
N PRO A 165 -11.19 18.66 -11.92
CA PRO A 165 -11.04 18.02 -10.61
C PRO A 165 -10.13 18.85 -9.70
N ASN A 166 -10.61 19.22 -8.52
CA ASN A 166 -9.81 19.87 -7.50
C ASN A 166 -9.26 18.84 -6.51
N TYR A 167 -8.05 18.39 -6.75
CA TYR A 167 -7.39 17.39 -5.90
C TYR A 167 -6.89 17.94 -4.56
N PHE A 168 -6.95 19.25 -4.34
CA PHE A 168 -6.55 19.89 -3.08
C PHE A 168 -7.73 20.13 -2.13
N ASP A 169 -8.95 19.83 -2.58
CA ASP A 169 -10.16 20.02 -1.79
C ASP A 169 -10.56 18.71 -1.09
N SER A 170 -10.47 18.72 0.22
CA SER A 170 -10.88 17.60 1.09
C SER A 170 -12.28 17.77 1.70
N LYS A 171 -13.10 18.70 1.18
CA LYS A 171 -14.44 19.01 1.71
C LYS A 171 -15.35 17.77 1.83
N ILE A 172 -15.25 16.82 0.92
CA ILE A 172 -16.00 15.56 0.98
C ILE A 172 -15.29 14.58 1.90
N THR A 173 -14.03 14.31 1.62
CA THR A 173 -13.12 13.45 2.39
C THR A 173 -11.69 13.59 1.86
N GLU A 174 -10.70 13.34 2.70
CA GLU A 174 -9.30 13.21 2.26
C GLU A 174 -9.04 11.92 1.48
N ASN A 175 -9.92 10.92 1.62
CA ASN A 175 -9.81 9.64 0.93
C ASN A 175 -10.44 9.71 -0.47
N THR A 176 -9.85 10.53 -1.32
CA THR A 176 -10.17 10.62 -2.75
C THR A 176 -9.36 9.60 -3.53
N ARG A 177 -9.97 8.94 -4.52
CA ARG A 177 -9.34 7.87 -5.30
C ARG A 177 -9.62 8.01 -6.79
N ALA A 178 -8.70 7.47 -7.60
CA ALA A 178 -8.93 7.23 -9.02
C ALA A 178 -8.59 5.78 -9.36
N GLY A 179 -9.55 5.09 -9.95
CA GLY A 179 -9.39 3.74 -10.50
C GLY A 179 -9.27 3.80 -12.02
N TYR A 180 -8.19 3.27 -12.57
CA TYR A 180 -7.92 3.27 -14.01
C TYR A 180 -7.19 2.00 -14.44
N PRO A 181 -7.33 1.59 -15.73
CA PRO A 181 -6.63 0.43 -16.26
C PRO A 181 -5.12 0.60 -16.23
N ILE A 182 -4.38 -0.52 -16.08
CA ILE A 182 -2.92 -0.50 -15.99
C ILE A 182 -2.23 0.03 -17.26
N ASP A 183 -2.87 -0.13 -18.42
CA ASP A 183 -2.37 0.36 -19.70
C ASP A 183 -2.45 1.89 -19.86
N TYR A 184 -3.11 2.59 -18.91
CA TYR A 184 -3.05 4.06 -18.85
C TYR A 184 -1.72 4.56 -18.29
N ILE A 185 -0.94 3.69 -17.62
CA ILE A 185 0.41 4.00 -17.17
C ILE A 185 1.40 3.69 -18.31
N PRO A 186 2.16 4.68 -18.77
CA PRO A 186 3.17 4.47 -19.79
C PRO A 186 4.20 3.41 -19.36
N ASN A 187 4.60 2.56 -20.27
CA ASN A 187 5.59 1.49 -20.07
C ASN A 187 5.19 0.41 -19.04
N ALA A 188 3.91 0.30 -18.68
CA ALA A 188 3.44 -0.85 -17.92
C ALA A 188 3.71 -2.15 -18.71
N ALA A 189 4.29 -3.14 -18.04
CA ALA A 189 4.61 -4.41 -18.69
C ALA A 189 3.35 -5.17 -19.11
N GLN A 190 3.22 -5.46 -20.41
CA GLN A 190 2.14 -6.28 -20.94
C GLN A 190 2.66 -7.69 -21.24
N PRO A 191 2.00 -8.76 -20.81
CA PRO A 191 0.71 -8.87 -20.10
C PRO A 191 0.81 -8.91 -18.56
N GLY A 192 1.55 -8.00 -17.94
CA GLY A 192 1.69 -7.93 -16.47
C GLY A 192 2.61 -9.01 -15.90
N LYS A 193 3.64 -9.40 -16.66
CA LYS A 193 4.64 -10.40 -16.25
C LYS A 193 6.05 -9.85 -16.39
N GLY A 194 6.89 -10.17 -15.40
CA GLY A 194 8.31 -9.86 -15.42
C GLY A 194 9.18 -11.11 -15.27
N GLY A 195 10.49 -10.93 -15.38
CA GLY A 195 11.48 -11.96 -15.08
C GLY A 195 11.67 -12.20 -13.59
N ILE A 196 12.73 -12.93 -13.25
CA ILE A 196 13.15 -13.07 -11.86
C ILE A 196 13.65 -11.71 -11.35
N PRO A 197 13.15 -11.23 -10.19
CA PRO A 197 13.57 -9.95 -9.65
C PRO A 197 15.05 -10.02 -9.18
N THR A 198 15.83 -9.05 -9.60
CA THR A 198 17.23 -8.89 -9.16
C THR A 198 17.35 -8.01 -7.93
N VAL A 199 16.33 -7.17 -7.69
CA VAL A 199 16.25 -6.25 -6.56
C VAL A 199 14.83 -6.28 -5.98
N ILE A 200 14.75 -6.31 -4.65
CA ILE A 200 13.51 -6.10 -3.89
C ILE A 200 13.65 -4.80 -3.10
N ILE A 201 12.65 -3.96 -3.15
CA ILE A 201 12.54 -2.74 -2.35
C ILE A 201 11.40 -2.91 -1.36
N PHE A 202 11.70 -2.91 -0.07
CA PHE A 202 10.70 -2.74 0.98
C PHE A 202 10.52 -1.26 1.25
N LEU A 203 9.28 -0.78 1.17
CA LEU A 203 8.96 0.60 1.50
C LEU A 203 8.44 0.69 2.93
N THR A 204 9.01 1.61 3.68
CA THR A 204 8.53 1.96 5.02
C THR A 204 8.33 3.46 5.15
N ALA A 205 7.56 3.90 6.14
CA ALA A 205 7.41 5.30 6.50
C ALA A 205 7.60 5.43 8.01
N ASP A 206 8.79 5.80 8.42
CA ASP A 206 9.13 6.04 9.82
C ASP A 206 8.69 7.46 10.23
N SER A 207 7.73 7.56 11.13
CA SER A 207 7.27 8.83 11.69
C SER A 207 8.13 9.35 12.84
N PHE A 208 9.09 8.57 13.30
CA PHE A 208 10.02 8.96 14.38
C PHE A 208 11.30 9.63 13.87
N GLY A 209 11.61 9.53 12.58
CA GLY A 209 12.76 10.15 11.94
C GLY A 209 14.11 9.54 12.30
N VAL A 210 14.14 8.25 12.62
CA VAL A 210 15.36 7.55 13.08
C VAL A 210 15.83 6.45 12.13
N LEU A 211 14.94 5.86 11.33
CA LEU A 211 15.35 4.84 10.39
C LEU A 211 16.19 5.43 9.25
N PRO A 212 17.22 4.70 8.79
CA PRO A 212 17.98 5.11 7.62
C PRO A 212 17.10 5.29 6.38
N PRO A 213 17.39 6.26 5.51
CA PRO A 213 16.60 6.50 4.29
C PRO A 213 16.68 5.35 3.30
N ILE A 214 17.83 4.64 3.26
CA ILE A 214 17.99 3.39 2.53
C ILE A 214 18.96 2.48 3.28
N SER A 215 18.65 1.20 3.32
CA SER A 215 19.52 0.17 3.91
C SER A 215 19.54 -1.07 3.03
N ARG A 216 20.71 -1.69 2.89
CA ARG A 216 20.83 -3.03 2.32
C ARG A 216 20.59 -4.05 3.43
N LEU A 217 19.79 -5.07 3.14
CA LEU A 217 19.43 -6.11 4.08
C LEU A 217 20.17 -7.41 3.75
N SER A 218 20.61 -8.14 4.78
CA SER A 218 20.93 -9.57 4.64
C SER A 218 19.65 -10.37 4.36
N LYS A 219 19.78 -11.64 4.02
CA LYS A 219 18.64 -12.55 3.82
C LYS A 219 17.76 -12.58 5.07
N GLU A 220 18.36 -12.78 6.23
CA GLU A 220 17.66 -12.88 7.52
C GLU A 220 17.03 -11.54 7.93
N ALA A 221 17.74 -10.41 7.72
CA ALA A 221 17.17 -9.08 7.94
C ALA A 221 16.00 -8.79 6.98
N ALA A 222 16.07 -9.25 5.73
CA ALA A 222 14.97 -9.14 4.79
C ALA A 222 13.75 -9.93 5.26
N MET A 223 13.93 -11.16 5.72
CA MET A 223 12.86 -11.99 6.29
C MET A 223 12.27 -11.32 7.54
N TYR A 224 13.09 -10.79 8.44
CA TYR A 224 12.66 -10.06 9.64
C TYR A 224 11.79 -8.85 9.29
N HIS A 225 12.28 -7.96 8.42
CA HIS A 225 11.55 -6.75 8.02
C HIS A 225 10.29 -7.06 7.22
N PHE A 226 10.30 -8.12 6.41
CA PHE A 226 9.12 -8.61 5.71
C PHE A 226 8.03 -9.06 6.68
N VAL A 227 8.39 -9.87 7.67
CA VAL A 227 7.44 -10.35 8.68
C VAL A 227 6.91 -9.22 9.54
N THR A 228 7.75 -8.29 9.95
CA THR A 228 7.31 -7.16 10.80
C THR A 228 6.47 -6.13 10.05
N GLY A 229 6.80 -5.83 8.80
CA GLY A 229 6.07 -4.87 7.99
C GLY A 229 5.91 -3.50 8.64
N PHE A 230 6.98 -2.97 9.26
CA PHE A 230 6.92 -1.68 9.95
C PHE A 230 6.68 -0.53 8.98
N THR A 231 5.69 0.32 9.32
CA THR A 231 5.39 1.55 8.59
C THR A 231 4.60 2.51 9.47
N SER A 232 4.18 3.65 8.94
CA SER A 232 3.19 4.52 9.58
C SER A 232 1.99 4.71 8.68
N LYS A 233 0.79 4.58 9.24
CA LYS A 233 -0.43 5.04 8.58
C LYS A 233 -0.37 6.56 8.53
N VAL A 234 -0.55 7.13 7.36
CA VAL A 234 -0.53 8.59 7.16
C VAL A 234 -1.94 9.11 6.89
N ALA A 235 -2.13 10.42 7.06
CA ALA A 235 -3.41 11.08 6.79
C ALA A 235 -3.99 10.69 5.42
N GLY A 236 -5.31 10.48 5.35
CA GLY A 236 -6.01 10.08 4.13
C GLY A 236 -5.81 8.63 3.69
N THR A 237 -5.18 7.77 4.50
CA THR A 237 -5.13 6.32 4.23
C THR A 237 -6.31 5.57 4.84
N GLU A 238 -6.76 6.02 6.01
CA GLU A 238 -7.92 5.48 6.72
C GLU A 238 -8.70 6.62 7.35
N GLN A 239 -9.99 6.41 7.61
CA GLN A 239 -10.81 7.40 8.30
C GLN A 239 -10.27 7.64 9.72
N GLY A 240 -10.23 8.91 10.14
CA GLY A 240 -9.80 9.31 11.47
C GLY A 240 -8.29 9.36 11.66
N ILE A 241 -7.50 9.02 10.64
CA ILE A 241 -6.05 9.18 10.67
C ILE A 241 -5.71 10.58 10.17
N THR A 242 -5.45 11.47 11.09
CA THR A 242 -5.02 12.86 10.83
C THR A 242 -3.51 13.06 11.02
N GLU A 243 -2.88 12.21 11.81
CA GLU A 243 -1.45 12.19 12.10
C GLU A 243 -0.85 10.82 11.82
N PRO A 244 0.45 10.72 11.52
CA PRO A 244 1.10 9.44 11.29
C PRO A 244 1.05 8.54 12.52
N ILE A 245 0.49 7.35 12.38
CA ILE A 245 0.42 6.33 13.44
C ILE A 245 1.35 5.19 13.07
N PRO A 246 2.42 4.93 13.84
CA PRO A 246 3.29 3.79 13.62
C PRO A 246 2.51 2.48 13.71
N THR A 247 2.75 1.58 12.79
CA THR A 247 2.07 0.30 12.73
C THR A 247 3.00 -0.81 12.23
N PHE A 248 2.66 -2.04 12.58
CA PHE A 248 3.30 -3.25 12.08
C PHE A 248 2.26 -4.02 11.26
N SER A 249 2.41 -3.97 9.94
CA SER A 249 1.56 -4.71 8.99
C SER A 249 2.29 -5.96 8.55
N THR A 250 2.02 -7.07 9.19
CA THR A 250 2.65 -8.38 8.92
C THR A 250 2.76 -8.63 7.42
N LEU A 251 3.94 -9.00 6.94
CA LEU A 251 4.22 -9.31 5.52
C LEU A 251 3.93 -8.13 4.56
N PHE A 252 3.81 -6.89 5.06
CA PHE A 252 3.30 -5.72 4.33
C PHE A 252 1.91 -5.90 3.69
N GLY A 253 1.28 -7.04 3.89
CA GLY A 253 0.02 -7.42 3.25
C GLY A 253 -0.66 -8.60 3.94
N GLU A 254 -0.57 -8.70 5.28
CA GLU A 254 -1.22 -9.76 6.09
C GLU A 254 -2.61 -10.14 5.58
N PRO A 255 -3.42 -9.19 5.14
CA PRO A 255 -4.75 -9.43 4.62
C PRO A 255 -4.83 -10.35 3.40
N PHE A 256 -3.79 -10.42 2.61
CA PHE A 256 -3.74 -11.21 1.38
C PHE A 256 -2.97 -12.53 1.54
N MET A 257 -2.50 -12.83 2.76
CA MET A 257 -1.59 -13.93 3.06
C MET A 257 -2.31 -15.00 3.89
N PRO A 258 -2.87 -16.06 3.26
CA PRO A 258 -3.65 -17.09 3.97
C PRO A 258 -2.80 -18.08 4.79
N LEU A 259 -1.50 -18.14 4.55
CA LEU A 259 -0.59 -19.02 5.29
C LEU A 259 0.05 -18.30 6.49
N ALA A 260 0.70 -19.04 7.35
CA ALA A 260 1.44 -18.47 8.48
C ALA A 260 2.66 -17.64 8.03
N PRO A 261 3.04 -16.58 8.76
CA PRO A 261 4.11 -15.66 8.38
C PRO A 261 5.49 -16.31 8.19
N ASP A 262 5.79 -17.35 8.95
CA ASP A 262 7.04 -18.13 8.86
C ASP A 262 7.19 -18.82 7.51
N ILE A 263 6.09 -19.35 6.96
CA ILE A 263 6.06 -19.98 5.64
C ILE A 263 6.45 -18.97 4.56
N TYR A 264 5.84 -17.78 4.58
CA TYR A 264 6.16 -16.74 3.60
C TYR A 264 7.58 -16.18 3.77
N ALA A 265 8.03 -16.03 5.02
CA ALA A 265 9.41 -15.63 5.30
C ALA A 265 10.40 -16.66 4.73
N GLY A 266 10.16 -17.95 4.96
CA GLY A 266 10.96 -19.05 4.40
C GLY A 266 10.97 -19.02 2.87
N MET A 267 9.82 -18.91 2.24
CA MET A 267 9.70 -18.80 0.77
C MET A 267 10.46 -17.58 0.22
N LEU A 268 10.44 -16.45 0.90
CA LEU A 268 11.21 -15.27 0.52
C LEU A 268 12.71 -15.53 0.65
N GLY A 269 13.15 -16.06 1.79
CA GLY A 269 14.56 -16.38 2.05
C GLY A 269 15.15 -17.34 1.02
N GLU A 270 14.45 -18.43 0.68
CA GLU A 270 14.82 -19.38 -0.36
C GLU A 270 15.01 -18.70 -1.73
N ARG A 271 14.11 -17.77 -2.09
CA ARG A 271 14.21 -17.06 -3.37
C ARG A 271 15.34 -16.06 -3.40
N ILE A 272 15.55 -15.31 -2.31
CA ILE A 272 16.68 -14.38 -2.17
C ILE A 272 18.00 -15.15 -2.38
N GLU A 273 18.16 -16.27 -1.72
CA GLU A 273 19.36 -17.10 -1.81
C GLU A 273 19.54 -17.72 -3.20
N LYS A 274 18.49 -18.37 -3.71
CA LYS A 274 18.50 -19.04 -5.01
C LYS A 274 18.86 -18.12 -6.18
N TYR A 275 18.34 -16.89 -6.15
CA TYR A 275 18.48 -15.95 -7.25
C TYR A 275 19.48 -14.83 -6.97
N ASN A 276 20.11 -14.84 -5.81
CA ASN A 276 21.01 -13.77 -5.35
C ASN A 276 20.36 -12.38 -5.46
N THR A 277 19.08 -12.31 -5.07
CA THR A 277 18.28 -11.09 -5.16
C THR A 277 18.69 -10.12 -4.05
N LYS A 278 19.02 -8.89 -4.41
CA LYS A 278 19.38 -7.84 -3.46
C LYS A 278 18.12 -7.27 -2.82
N VAL A 279 18.17 -6.99 -1.52
CA VAL A 279 17.03 -6.43 -0.80
C VAL A 279 17.44 -5.11 -0.15
N TYR A 280 16.63 -4.09 -0.36
CA TYR A 280 16.80 -2.79 0.26
C TYR A 280 15.51 -2.40 1.02
N LEU A 281 15.69 -1.82 2.20
CA LEU A 281 14.64 -1.13 2.95
C LEU A 281 14.78 0.38 2.66
N VAL A 282 13.73 1.00 2.13
CA VAL A 282 13.69 2.43 1.80
C VAL A 282 12.67 3.12 2.68
N ASN A 283 13.13 4.07 3.48
CA ASN A 283 12.30 4.88 4.37
C ASN A 283 11.82 6.15 3.66
N THR A 284 10.52 6.25 3.47
CA THR A 284 9.82 7.40 2.86
C THR A 284 9.21 8.34 3.92
N GLY A 285 9.50 8.08 5.20
CA GLY A 285 8.97 8.80 6.35
C GLY A 285 9.69 10.11 6.65
N TRP A 286 9.98 10.34 7.92
CA TRP A 286 10.57 11.59 8.41
C TRP A 286 12.08 11.49 8.59
N THR A 287 12.72 12.65 8.61
CA THR A 287 14.15 12.83 8.87
C THR A 287 14.39 14.10 9.70
N GLY A 288 15.50 14.15 10.41
CA GLY A 288 15.90 15.30 11.23
C GLY A 288 15.23 15.36 12.60
N SER A 289 14.03 14.81 12.75
CA SER A 289 13.24 14.71 13.98
C SER A 289 11.95 13.93 13.69
N PRO A 290 11.12 13.60 14.71
CA PRO A 290 9.82 12.99 14.50
C PRO A 290 8.85 13.90 13.73
N TYR A 291 7.73 13.32 13.30
CA TYR A 291 6.59 14.08 12.81
C TYR A 291 6.25 15.27 13.71
N GLY A 292 5.88 16.40 13.09
CA GLY A 292 5.60 17.65 13.80
C GLY A 292 6.82 18.54 14.06
N ILE A 293 8.04 17.97 14.02
CA ILE A 293 9.31 18.71 14.19
C ILE A 293 10.21 18.53 12.97
N GLY A 294 10.44 17.28 12.57
CA GLY A 294 11.22 16.93 11.39
C GLY A 294 10.46 17.14 10.09
N SER A 295 11.13 16.94 8.98
CA SER A 295 10.54 16.99 7.65
C SER A 295 10.38 15.61 7.03
N ARG A 296 9.35 15.44 6.21
CA ARG A 296 9.20 14.21 5.44
C ARG A 296 10.29 14.11 4.38
N MET A 297 10.78 12.90 4.14
CA MET A 297 11.76 12.62 3.08
C MET A 297 11.26 13.16 1.73
N ASP A 298 12.08 13.97 1.07
CA ASP A 298 11.74 14.51 -0.24
C ASP A 298 11.65 13.37 -1.26
N LEU A 299 10.60 13.36 -2.05
CA LEU A 299 10.32 12.34 -3.06
C LEU A 299 11.47 12.21 -4.08
N LYS A 300 12.19 13.31 -4.39
CA LYS A 300 13.36 13.27 -5.27
C LYS A 300 14.47 12.38 -4.73
N TYR A 301 14.70 12.38 -3.42
CA TYR A 301 15.72 11.53 -2.79
C TYR A 301 15.26 10.07 -2.74
N THR A 302 13.99 9.82 -2.43
CA THR A 302 13.41 8.47 -2.50
C THR A 302 13.57 7.89 -3.90
N ARG A 303 13.23 8.65 -4.94
CA ARG A 303 13.42 8.23 -6.34
C ARG A 303 14.87 7.98 -6.69
N ALA A 304 15.78 8.86 -6.26
CA ALA A 304 17.22 8.69 -6.50
C ALA A 304 17.76 7.41 -5.85
N MET A 305 17.35 7.12 -4.60
CA MET A 305 17.77 5.90 -3.89
C MET A 305 17.27 4.63 -4.58
N ILE A 306 15.99 4.61 -4.99
CA ILE A 306 15.40 3.47 -5.70
C ILE A 306 16.11 3.29 -7.06
N THR A 307 16.31 4.36 -7.82
CA THR A 307 17.01 4.32 -9.10
C THR A 307 18.44 3.80 -8.94
N ALA A 308 19.15 4.27 -7.92
CA ALA A 308 20.52 3.80 -7.64
C ALA A 308 20.55 2.30 -7.27
N ALA A 309 19.60 1.82 -6.49
CA ALA A 309 19.46 0.40 -6.14
C ALA A 309 19.17 -0.46 -7.38
N LEU A 310 18.19 -0.06 -8.20
CA LEU A 310 17.79 -0.79 -9.41
C LEU A 310 18.90 -0.84 -10.47
N ASN A 311 19.68 0.22 -10.59
CA ASN A 311 20.78 0.31 -11.56
C ASN A 311 22.10 -0.27 -11.05
N GLY A 312 22.13 -0.90 -9.86
CA GLY A 312 23.32 -1.49 -9.27
C GLY A 312 24.37 -0.46 -8.81
N GLN A 313 24.04 0.83 -8.76
CA GLN A 313 24.96 1.89 -8.36
C GLN A 313 25.34 1.83 -6.88
N LEU A 314 24.58 1.07 -6.09
CA LEU A 314 24.87 0.82 -4.68
C LEU A 314 25.68 -0.46 -4.43
N ASP A 315 26.05 -1.21 -5.46
CA ASP A 315 26.73 -2.51 -5.29
C ASP A 315 28.15 -2.37 -4.73
N ASN A 316 28.88 -1.37 -5.20
CA ASN A 316 30.29 -1.17 -4.92
C ASN A 316 30.59 0.09 -4.10
N VAL A 317 29.58 0.65 -3.42
CA VAL A 317 29.79 1.78 -2.51
C VAL A 317 30.22 1.28 -1.12
N PRO A 318 30.91 2.11 -0.33
CA PRO A 318 31.18 1.75 1.07
C PRO A 318 29.87 1.76 1.88
N TYR A 319 29.72 0.76 2.74
CA TYR A 319 28.62 0.63 3.67
C TYR A 319 29.09 0.83 5.11
N ARG A 320 28.21 1.39 5.94
CA ARG A 320 28.35 1.44 7.38
C ARG A 320 27.27 0.57 8.00
N HIS A 321 27.67 -0.36 8.85
CA HIS A 321 26.71 -1.15 9.62
C HIS A 321 26.09 -0.29 10.75
N ASP A 322 24.79 -0.25 10.81
CA ASP A 322 24.04 0.35 11.91
C ASP A 322 23.77 -0.70 12.99
N MET A 323 24.47 -0.57 14.11
CA MET A 323 24.40 -1.55 15.22
C MET A 323 23.04 -1.57 15.91
N ARG A 324 22.24 -0.52 15.83
CA ARG A 324 20.93 -0.44 16.48
C ARG A 324 19.85 -1.12 15.64
N PHE A 325 19.78 -0.76 14.37
CA PHE A 325 18.78 -1.33 13.48
C PHE A 325 19.26 -2.59 12.75
N ASN A 326 20.53 -2.95 12.93
CA ASN A 326 21.16 -4.15 12.40
C ASN A 326 21.07 -4.24 10.86
N VAL A 327 21.35 -3.12 10.19
CA VAL A 327 21.27 -2.98 8.74
C VAL A 327 22.50 -2.26 8.17
N ASP A 328 22.79 -2.46 6.88
CA ASP A 328 23.90 -1.81 6.21
C ASP A 328 23.44 -0.55 5.47
N ILE A 329 23.99 0.60 5.82
CA ILE A 329 23.67 1.90 5.24
C ILE A 329 24.74 2.29 4.22
N PRO A 330 24.39 2.58 2.95
CA PRO A 330 25.37 3.10 1.99
C PRO A 330 25.84 4.48 2.44
N GLN A 331 27.15 4.73 2.38
CA GLN A 331 27.73 6.02 2.76
C GLN A 331 27.61 7.07 1.66
N VAL A 332 27.38 6.63 0.43
CA VAL A 332 27.13 7.47 -0.74
C VAL A 332 25.99 6.89 -1.57
N CYS A 333 25.15 7.77 -2.11
CA CYS A 333 24.09 7.42 -3.05
C CYS A 333 23.97 8.55 -4.09
N PRO A 334 24.02 8.25 -5.39
CA PRO A 334 23.87 9.26 -6.43
C PRO A 334 22.58 10.07 -6.27
N GLY A 335 22.68 11.40 -6.34
CA GLY A 335 21.54 12.29 -6.21
C GLY A 335 21.01 12.50 -4.79
N VAL A 336 21.66 11.93 -3.77
CA VAL A 336 21.28 12.08 -2.36
C VAL A 336 22.45 12.67 -1.57
N PRO A 337 22.24 13.76 -0.81
CA PRO A 337 23.26 14.30 0.09
C PRO A 337 23.71 13.27 1.13
N ASN A 338 25.00 13.07 1.31
CA ASN A 338 25.56 12.07 2.24
C ASN A 338 25.07 12.28 3.70
N GLN A 339 24.80 13.53 4.09
CA GLN A 339 24.27 13.82 5.42
C GLN A 339 22.92 13.16 5.66
N ILE A 340 22.05 13.07 4.63
CA ILE A 340 20.74 12.45 4.73
C ILE A 340 20.88 10.94 4.96
N LEU A 341 21.89 10.30 4.38
CA LEU A 341 22.17 8.87 4.56
C LEU A 341 22.54 8.49 6.00
N ASN A 342 22.86 9.47 6.84
CA ASN A 342 23.13 9.27 8.26
C ASN A 342 22.03 9.93 9.11
N PRO A 343 20.98 9.21 9.53
CA PRO A 343 19.85 9.81 10.26
C PRO A 343 20.30 10.56 11.52
N ARG A 344 21.26 10.01 12.26
CA ARG A 344 21.78 10.68 13.45
C ARG A 344 22.42 12.03 13.15
N ALA A 345 23.03 12.19 11.96
CA ALA A 345 23.61 13.47 11.55
C ALA A 345 22.58 14.55 11.22
N THR A 346 21.37 14.15 10.83
CA THR A 346 20.29 15.10 10.48
C THR A 346 19.60 15.72 11.71
N TRP A 347 19.71 15.11 12.88
CA TRP A 347 19.14 15.65 14.11
C TRP A 347 20.04 16.74 14.71
N ASP A 348 19.47 17.82 15.23
CA ASP A 348 20.21 18.83 15.98
C ASP A 348 20.75 18.23 17.28
N ASN A 349 19.89 17.57 18.05
CA ASN A 349 20.24 16.91 19.29
C ASN A 349 20.49 15.40 19.09
N LYS A 350 21.76 15.02 19.08
CA LYS A 350 22.18 13.61 18.88
C LYS A 350 21.73 12.67 20.01
N LYS A 351 21.63 13.18 21.27
CA LYS A 351 21.12 12.40 22.41
C LYS A 351 19.62 12.09 22.24
N SER A 352 18.86 13.06 21.76
CA SER A 352 17.44 12.85 21.46
C SER A 352 17.23 11.83 20.36
N TYR A 353 18.08 11.83 19.31
CA TYR A 353 18.11 10.75 18.33
C TYR A 353 18.35 9.39 18.97
N ASP A 354 19.40 9.27 19.80
CA ASP A 354 19.79 8.00 20.40
C ASP A 354 18.66 7.41 21.28
N ILE A 355 17.96 8.28 22.03
CA ILE A 355 16.80 7.90 22.85
C ILE A 355 15.65 7.42 21.96
N MET A 356 15.34 8.16 20.90
CA MET A 356 14.25 7.80 19.99
C MET A 356 14.56 6.53 19.19
N ALA A 357 15.79 6.37 18.73
CA ALA A 357 16.22 5.16 18.03
C ALA A 357 16.13 3.92 18.93
N LYS A 358 16.50 4.06 20.21
CA LYS A 358 16.30 3.00 21.21
C LYS A 358 14.83 2.65 21.41
N LYS A 359 13.96 3.66 21.49
CA LYS A 359 12.51 3.46 21.61
C LYS A 359 11.96 2.67 20.41
N VAL A 360 12.32 3.06 19.18
CA VAL A 360 11.86 2.37 17.97
C VAL A 360 12.40 0.95 17.90
N ALA A 361 13.68 0.72 18.22
CA ALA A 361 14.24 -0.63 18.29
C ALA A 361 13.49 -1.51 19.29
N ALA A 362 13.12 -0.98 20.46
CA ALA A 362 12.31 -1.69 21.44
C ALA A 362 10.91 -2.03 20.90
N MET A 363 10.29 -1.13 20.13
CA MET A 363 8.99 -1.41 19.49
C MET A 363 9.09 -2.60 18.51
N PHE A 364 10.15 -2.69 17.71
CA PHE A 364 10.41 -3.83 16.83
C PHE A 364 10.57 -5.12 17.64
N TYR A 365 11.41 -5.09 18.67
CA TYR A 365 11.68 -6.24 19.53
C TYR A 365 10.41 -6.78 20.19
N GLU A 366 9.62 -5.91 20.82
CA GLU A 366 8.38 -6.31 21.50
C GLU A 366 7.32 -6.82 20.53
N ASN A 367 7.19 -6.17 19.36
CA ASN A 367 6.28 -6.65 18.32
C ASN A 367 6.66 -8.06 17.84
N PHE A 368 7.95 -8.27 17.55
CA PHE A 368 8.43 -9.55 17.02
C PHE A 368 8.27 -10.66 18.06
N LYS A 369 8.73 -10.42 19.29
CA LYS A 369 8.62 -11.36 20.40
C LYS A 369 7.17 -11.77 20.70
N THR A 370 6.24 -10.82 20.60
CA THR A 370 4.83 -11.09 20.91
C THR A 370 4.11 -11.81 19.79
N LYS A 371 4.37 -11.42 18.53
CA LYS A 371 3.62 -11.94 17.39
C LYS A 371 4.24 -13.20 16.76
N TYR A 372 5.56 -13.37 16.86
CA TYR A 372 6.31 -14.39 16.14
C TYR A 372 7.30 -15.14 17.04
N PRO A 373 6.83 -15.70 18.20
CA PRO A 373 7.71 -16.33 19.17
C PRO A 373 8.43 -17.58 18.65
N ASP A 374 7.84 -18.24 17.64
CA ASP A 374 8.33 -19.51 17.07
C ASP A 374 9.18 -19.32 15.80
N MET A 375 9.55 -18.06 15.46
CA MET A 375 10.43 -17.81 14.32
C MET A 375 11.83 -18.38 14.55
N PRO A 376 12.52 -18.81 13.48
CA PRO A 376 13.92 -19.23 13.56
C PRO A 376 14.83 -18.18 14.20
N GLU A 377 15.74 -18.62 15.04
CA GLU A 377 16.62 -17.74 15.85
C GLU A 377 17.46 -16.80 14.96
N GLU A 378 17.93 -17.25 13.79
CA GLU A 378 18.68 -16.41 12.86
C GLU A 378 17.87 -15.22 12.36
N ILE A 379 16.54 -15.37 12.23
CA ILE A 379 15.65 -14.27 11.83
C ILE A 379 15.45 -13.33 13.02
N ILE A 380 15.21 -13.87 14.22
CA ILE A 380 15.05 -13.06 15.44
C ILE A 380 16.28 -12.19 15.67
N GLN A 381 17.47 -12.75 15.54
CA GLN A 381 18.75 -12.06 15.75
C GLN A 381 19.08 -11.03 14.67
N ALA A 382 18.46 -11.10 13.49
CA ALA A 382 18.63 -10.15 12.40
C ALA A 382 17.85 -8.84 12.61
N GLY A 383 17.00 -8.78 13.62
CA GLY A 383 16.21 -7.59 13.97
C GLY A 383 16.99 -6.49 14.67
N PRO A 384 16.35 -5.32 14.92
CA PRO A 384 16.89 -4.23 15.71
C PRO A 384 17.25 -4.66 17.15
N ARG A 385 18.33 -4.06 17.66
CA ARG A 385 18.88 -4.35 19.00
C ARG A 385 18.47 -3.28 20.01
N VAL A 386 18.00 -3.71 21.19
CA VAL A 386 17.54 -2.84 22.29
C VAL A 386 18.67 -2.40 23.21
#